data_d8a99223bf7e2f669b157e8c904efe48
#
_entry.id   d8a99223bf7e2f669b157e8c904efe48
#
_cell.length_a   1.000
_cell.length_b   1.000
_cell.length_c   1.000
_cell.angle_alpha   90.00
_cell.angle_beta   90.00
_cell.angle_gamma   90.00
#
_symmetry.space_group_name_H-M   'P 1'
#
loop_
_entity.id
_entity.type
_entity.pdbx_description
1 polymer ?
#
loop_
_entity_poly.entity_id
_entity_poly.type
_entity_poly.pdbx_seq_one_letter_code
_entity_poly.pdbx_strand_id
1 'polypeptide(L)'
;METKFKSITLVAIVLISLASCKQDKNAQLIKLKKQQQELVDKIATLEAQIKDTTATSDFVQVSVEKVAPTLFTHAIDVQGALDGDENVKVYPQGAGVITQVLVAVGSHVNKGQVIAKIDDQSMRKTLAQTTAQYKLAQEMYDRQKNLWDQKIGSEMQYLQAKTNKEALENGLAALKDQLDYFQIKSPINGTIEDLPVKVGMSASPAMAVATVINFSSVKIVADVAEAYNTSISTGDAVSIWFPDLRKEYTSKIANASKYITPANRSFKVEVRLPGNLKNLKANMIAVLRITDYKNPKAIIVKVNLIQNDSKGAYVYVVANEKGKQIARKNYITQGMTYNGIAEIKNGLSVGDQIISVGQLGLSDGVQVKF
;
A
#
# COMPACT_ATOMS: atom_id res chain seq x y z
N MET A 1 -8.50 75.63 30.75
CA MET A 1 -9.75 75.56 29.96
C MET A 1 -9.55 75.06 28.55
N GLU A 2 -8.30 74.80 28.15
CA GLU A 2 -7.94 74.34 26.79
C GLU A 2 -7.91 72.88 26.58
N THR A 3 -7.91 72.06 27.62
CA THR A 3 -7.73 70.57 27.50
C THR A 3 -9.05 69.78 27.26
N LYS A 4 -10.21 70.45 27.50
CA LYS A 4 -11.53 69.79 27.27
C LYS A 4 -12.06 69.98 25.84
N PHE A 5 -11.55 70.96 25.08
CA PHE A 5 -12.01 71.22 23.70
C PHE A 5 -11.34 70.26 22.65
N LYS A 6 -10.11 69.82 22.90
CA LYS A 6 -9.41 68.85 22.02
C LYS A 6 -9.92 67.41 22.09
N SER A 7 -10.53 67.05 23.21
CA SER A 7 -11.10 65.73 23.42
C SER A 7 -12.43 65.50 22.70
N ILE A 8 -13.22 66.55 22.52
CA ILE A 8 -14.55 66.46 21.87
C ILE A 8 -14.41 66.40 20.34
N THR A 9 -13.44 67.10 19.79
CA THR A 9 -13.16 67.07 18.33
C THR A 9 -12.58 65.72 17.88
N LEU A 10 -11.80 65.05 18.71
CA LEU A 10 -11.26 63.73 18.37
C LEU A 10 -12.33 62.61 18.40
N VAL A 11 -13.28 62.69 19.31
CA VAL A 11 -14.42 61.76 19.41
C VAL A 11 -15.41 61.95 18.25
N ALA A 12 -15.62 63.17 17.79
CA ALA A 12 -16.48 63.49 16.63
C ALA A 12 -15.88 62.93 15.30
N ILE A 13 -14.56 62.94 15.14
CA ILE A 13 -13.89 62.41 13.94
C ILE A 13 -13.90 60.88 13.90
N VAL A 14 -13.81 60.21 15.06
CA VAL A 14 -13.88 58.74 15.14
C VAL A 14 -15.32 58.22 14.93
N LEU A 15 -16.34 59.00 15.29
CA LEU A 15 -17.75 58.61 15.05
C LEU A 15 -18.20 58.82 13.60
N ILE A 16 -17.55 59.66 12.83
CA ILE A 16 -17.84 59.87 11.40
C ILE A 16 -17.18 58.78 10.54
N SER A 17 -16.08 58.15 11.01
CA SER A 17 -15.41 57.07 10.30
C SER A 17 -16.10 55.68 10.43
N LEU A 18 -17.07 55.53 11.34
CA LEU A 18 -17.82 54.27 11.54
C LEU A 18 -19.17 54.19 10.81
N ALA A 19 -19.58 55.28 10.14
CA ALA A 19 -20.85 55.36 9.40
C ALA A 19 -20.74 55.07 7.89
N SER A 20 -19.52 54.74 7.37
CA SER A 20 -19.30 54.56 5.93
C SER A 20 -18.91 53.14 5.53
N CYS A 21 -19.59 52.12 6.02
CA CYS A 21 -19.43 50.77 5.45
C CYS A 21 -20.64 49.85 5.67
N LYS A 22 -21.81 50.31 5.21
CA LYS A 22 -22.88 49.44 4.77
C LYS A 22 -23.14 49.71 3.29
N GLN A 23 -22.17 49.32 2.48
CA GLN A 23 -22.39 49.25 1.04
C GLN A 23 -23.43 48.18 0.79
N ASP A 24 -24.61 48.61 0.38
CA ASP A 24 -25.75 47.73 0.14
C ASP A 24 -25.37 46.67 -0.91
N LYS A 25 -25.20 45.44 -0.49
CA LYS A 25 -24.83 44.31 -1.37
C LYS A 25 -25.80 44.16 -2.54
N ASN A 26 -27.06 44.61 -2.35
CA ASN A 26 -28.05 44.61 -3.41
C ASN A 26 -27.75 45.68 -4.45
N ALA A 27 -27.30 46.89 -4.04
CA ALA A 27 -26.89 47.94 -4.97
C ALA A 27 -25.64 47.51 -5.78
N GLN A 28 -24.66 46.84 -5.14
CA GLN A 28 -23.52 46.26 -5.84
C GLN A 28 -23.93 45.17 -6.83
N LEU A 29 -24.85 44.28 -6.43
CA LEU A 29 -25.35 43.22 -7.31
C LEU A 29 -26.07 43.77 -8.54
N ILE A 30 -26.89 44.83 -8.35
CA ILE A 30 -27.59 45.52 -9.45
C ILE A 30 -26.58 46.16 -10.40
N LYS A 31 -25.53 46.83 -9.86
CA LYS A 31 -24.47 47.45 -10.66
C LYS A 31 -23.68 46.42 -11.48
N LEU A 32 -23.32 45.29 -10.85
CA LEU A 32 -22.63 44.21 -11.54
C LEU A 32 -23.49 43.54 -12.62
N LYS A 33 -24.77 43.34 -12.37
CA LYS A 33 -25.71 42.82 -13.37
C LYS A 33 -25.86 43.79 -14.56
N LYS A 34 -25.87 45.06 -14.30
CA LYS A 34 -25.91 46.09 -15.37
C LYS A 34 -24.63 46.08 -16.20
N GLN A 35 -23.47 46.01 -15.56
CA GLN A 35 -22.18 45.85 -16.25
C GLN A 35 -22.08 44.57 -17.06
N GLN A 36 -22.60 43.49 -16.53
CA GLN A 36 -22.69 42.21 -17.25
C GLN A 36 -23.55 42.33 -18.51
N GLN A 37 -24.71 43.00 -18.40
CA GLN A 37 -25.59 43.20 -19.55
C GLN A 37 -24.93 44.10 -20.61
N GLU A 38 -24.28 45.22 -20.20
CA GLU A 38 -23.53 46.09 -21.10
C GLU A 38 -22.36 45.36 -21.81
N LEU A 39 -21.70 44.45 -21.13
CA LEU A 39 -20.65 43.60 -21.73
C LEU A 39 -21.24 42.61 -22.72
N VAL A 40 -22.38 41.99 -22.42
CA VAL A 40 -23.08 41.07 -23.32
C VAL A 40 -23.52 41.83 -24.59
N ASP A 41 -24.06 43.02 -24.45
CA ASP A 41 -24.48 43.88 -25.59
C ASP A 41 -23.29 44.33 -26.43
N LYS A 42 -22.13 44.67 -25.79
CA LYS A 42 -20.88 44.98 -26.49
C LYS A 42 -20.30 43.74 -27.23
N ILE A 43 -20.34 42.59 -26.63
CA ILE A 43 -19.92 41.36 -27.27
C ILE A 43 -20.79 41.07 -28.49
N ALA A 44 -22.11 41.21 -28.37
CA ALA A 44 -23.03 41.00 -29.48
C ALA A 44 -22.82 41.99 -30.63
N THR A 45 -22.52 43.27 -30.31
CA THR A 45 -22.19 44.28 -31.34
C THR A 45 -20.83 44.03 -31.99
N LEU A 46 -19.82 43.61 -31.23
CA LEU A 46 -18.52 43.26 -31.79
C LEU A 46 -18.61 41.98 -32.65
N GLU A 47 -19.36 40.98 -32.21
CA GLU A 47 -19.62 39.76 -32.97
C GLU A 47 -20.37 40.04 -34.28
N ALA A 48 -21.32 40.98 -34.28
CA ALA A 48 -22.00 41.44 -35.48
C ALA A 48 -21.05 42.19 -36.45
N GLN A 49 -20.13 43.02 -35.93
CA GLN A 49 -19.09 43.70 -36.72
C GLN A 49 -18.02 42.73 -37.29
N ILE A 50 -17.68 41.69 -36.54
CA ILE A 50 -16.75 40.67 -37.00
C ILE A 50 -17.38 39.81 -38.11
N LYS A 51 -18.69 39.55 -38.06
CA LYS A 51 -19.42 38.87 -39.12
C LYS A 51 -19.38 39.59 -40.47
N ASP A 52 -19.36 40.93 -40.44
CA ASP A 52 -19.28 41.72 -41.69
C ASP A 52 -17.88 41.77 -42.30
N THR A 53 -16.82 41.46 -41.53
CA THR A 53 -15.42 41.62 -42.00
C THR A 53 -14.77 40.30 -42.39
N THR A 54 -15.40 39.13 -42.07
CA THR A 54 -14.91 37.79 -42.43
C THR A 54 -15.84 37.10 -43.43
N ALA A 55 -15.95 37.64 -44.64
CA ALA A 55 -16.35 36.86 -45.82
C ALA A 55 -15.20 35.94 -46.22
N THR A 56 -14.90 34.90 -45.44
CA THR A 56 -13.96 33.84 -45.85
C THR A 56 -14.38 32.52 -45.21
N SER A 57 -14.90 31.66 -46.10
CA SER A 57 -15.32 30.27 -45.92
C SER A 57 -16.54 30.04 -45.01
N ASP A 58 -17.63 29.62 -45.58
CA ASP A 58 -18.88 29.15 -44.90
C ASP A 58 -18.67 27.98 -43.92
N PHE A 59 -17.43 27.57 -43.64
CA PHE A 59 -17.13 26.42 -42.80
C PHE A 59 -15.83 26.63 -41.96
N VAL A 60 -15.80 26.00 -40.80
CA VAL A 60 -14.61 25.89 -39.96
C VAL A 60 -13.91 24.57 -40.25
N GLN A 61 -12.60 24.62 -40.54
CA GLN A 61 -11.81 23.39 -40.74
C GLN A 61 -11.59 22.71 -39.37
N VAL A 62 -11.94 21.42 -39.29
CA VAL A 62 -11.79 20.62 -38.06
C VAL A 62 -11.19 19.25 -38.38
N SER A 63 -10.66 18.58 -37.36
CA SER A 63 -10.36 17.14 -37.46
C SER A 63 -11.33 16.37 -36.61
N VAL A 64 -11.69 15.19 -37.08
CA VAL A 64 -12.66 14.33 -36.39
C VAL A 64 -12.04 12.99 -35.99
N GLU A 65 -12.53 12.43 -34.89
CA GLU A 65 -12.15 11.12 -34.39
C GLU A 65 -13.44 10.30 -34.24
N LYS A 66 -13.46 9.09 -34.83
CA LYS A 66 -14.66 8.24 -34.77
C LYS A 66 -14.72 7.50 -33.44
N VAL A 67 -15.84 7.56 -32.76
CA VAL A 67 -16.09 6.83 -31.52
C VAL A 67 -16.13 5.34 -31.77
N ALA A 68 -15.28 4.60 -31.10
CA ALA A 68 -15.23 3.15 -31.11
C ALA A 68 -15.14 2.59 -29.70
N PRO A 69 -15.71 1.40 -29.46
CA PRO A 69 -15.53 0.73 -28.18
C PRO A 69 -14.05 0.42 -27.95
N THR A 70 -13.54 0.81 -26.80
CA THR A 70 -12.13 0.65 -26.47
C THR A 70 -12.01 0.14 -25.03
N LEU A 71 -10.95 -0.62 -24.75
CA LEU A 71 -10.64 -1.01 -23.38
C LEU A 71 -10.28 0.22 -22.55
N PHE A 72 -11.08 0.52 -21.55
CA PHE A 72 -10.74 1.50 -20.50
C PHE A 72 -10.33 0.77 -19.22
N THR A 73 -9.20 1.16 -18.66
CA THR A 73 -8.73 0.67 -17.37
C THR A 73 -8.38 1.85 -16.48
N HIS A 74 -8.85 1.79 -15.24
CA HIS A 74 -8.41 2.70 -14.19
C HIS A 74 -7.53 1.91 -13.22
N ALA A 75 -6.49 2.53 -12.73
CA ALA A 75 -5.59 1.94 -11.75
C ALA A 75 -5.25 2.94 -10.66
N ILE A 76 -5.03 2.44 -9.48
CA ILE A 76 -4.51 3.22 -8.35
C ILE A 76 -3.06 2.86 -8.10
N ASP A 77 -2.28 3.88 -7.75
CA ASP A 77 -0.89 3.70 -7.33
C ASP A 77 -0.84 3.72 -5.79
N VAL A 78 -0.39 2.60 -5.20
CA VAL A 78 -0.29 2.43 -3.75
C VAL A 78 1.15 2.13 -3.39
N GLN A 79 1.68 2.85 -2.41
CA GLN A 79 3.02 2.59 -1.90
C GLN A 79 3.02 1.40 -0.95
N GLY A 80 3.93 0.46 -1.15
CA GLY A 80 4.19 -0.68 -0.28
C GLY A 80 5.65 -0.81 0.07
N ALA A 81 5.94 -1.64 1.05
CA ALA A 81 7.29 -2.00 1.45
C ALA A 81 7.58 -3.47 1.13
N LEU A 82 8.77 -3.73 0.61
CA LEU A 82 9.26 -5.08 0.40
C LEU A 82 9.65 -5.70 1.74
N ASP A 83 9.20 -6.91 2.00
CA ASP A 83 9.59 -7.72 3.16
C ASP A 83 10.03 -9.11 2.70
N GLY A 84 10.85 -9.78 3.51
CA GLY A 84 11.11 -11.21 3.34
C GLY A 84 9.82 -12.01 3.60
N ASP A 85 9.75 -13.20 3.04
CA ASP A 85 8.59 -14.09 3.30
C ASP A 85 8.45 -14.39 4.78
N GLU A 86 9.58 -14.61 5.44
CA GLU A 86 9.68 -14.77 6.88
C GLU A 86 10.73 -13.80 7.44
N ASN A 87 10.32 -12.99 8.41
CA ASN A 87 11.16 -12.08 9.18
C ASN A 87 10.98 -12.39 10.66
N VAL A 88 11.97 -13.05 11.27
CA VAL A 88 11.83 -13.59 12.61
C VAL A 88 12.92 -13.03 13.53
N LYS A 89 12.49 -12.44 14.63
CA LYS A 89 13.38 -12.10 15.74
C LYS A 89 13.63 -13.33 16.60
N VAL A 90 14.89 -13.66 16.81
CA VAL A 90 15.31 -14.82 17.59
C VAL A 90 15.49 -14.41 19.03
N TYR A 91 14.76 -15.03 19.91
CA TYR A 91 14.84 -14.84 21.36
C TYR A 91 15.49 -16.03 22.04
N PRO A 92 16.32 -15.84 23.06
CA PRO A 92 16.86 -16.95 23.84
C PRO A 92 15.73 -17.58 24.68
N GLN A 93 15.77 -18.89 24.86
CA GLN A 93 14.86 -19.61 25.75
C GLN A 93 15.38 -19.62 27.19
N GLY A 94 16.71 -19.61 27.36
CA GLY A 94 17.37 -19.50 28.65
C GLY A 94 17.94 -18.11 28.93
N ALA A 95 18.12 -17.77 30.19
CA ALA A 95 18.81 -16.56 30.63
C ALA A 95 20.24 -16.85 31.09
N GLY A 96 21.16 -15.92 30.87
CA GLY A 96 22.55 -16.04 31.29
C GLY A 96 23.51 -15.19 30.45
N VAL A 97 24.82 -15.34 30.68
CA VAL A 97 25.84 -14.59 29.96
C VAL A 97 26.17 -15.28 28.63
N ILE A 98 26.25 -14.51 27.54
CA ILE A 98 26.69 -15.04 26.24
C ILE A 98 28.18 -15.35 26.27
N THR A 99 28.53 -16.62 26.03
CA THR A 99 29.90 -17.10 26.01
C THR A 99 30.51 -17.12 24.60
N GLN A 100 29.67 -17.34 23.57
CA GLN A 100 30.10 -17.39 22.19
C GLN A 100 29.02 -16.82 21.27
N VAL A 101 29.46 -16.13 20.22
CA VAL A 101 28.66 -15.72 19.06
C VAL A 101 29.30 -16.38 17.85
N LEU A 102 28.56 -17.22 17.13
CA LEU A 102 29.08 -18.13 16.08
C LEU A 102 28.79 -17.65 14.66
N VAL A 103 28.05 -16.55 14.53
CA VAL A 103 27.65 -15.95 13.25
C VAL A 103 27.92 -14.45 13.25
N ALA A 104 27.91 -13.86 12.07
CA ALA A 104 28.01 -12.40 11.88
C ALA A 104 26.80 -11.88 11.11
N VAL A 105 26.56 -10.58 11.15
CA VAL A 105 25.58 -9.92 10.28
C VAL A 105 25.93 -10.19 8.81
N GLY A 106 24.94 -10.55 8.00
CA GLY A 106 25.09 -10.97 6.62
C GLY A 106 25.37 -12.48 6.43
N SER A 107 25.62 -13.24 7.52
CA SER A 107 25.82 -14.70 7.43
C SER A 107 24.50 -15.41 7.09
N HIS A 108 24.60 -16.37 6.18
CA HIS A 108 23.49 -17.31 5.94
C HIS A 108 23.45 -18.38 7.03
N VAL A 109 22.25 -18.67 7.55
CA VAL A 109 22.01 -19.67 8.59
C VAL A 109 20.89 -20.62 8.17
N ASN A 110 21.03 -21.88 8.60
CA ASN A 110 19.99 -22.89 8.42
C ASN A 110 19.11 -22.99 9.67
N LYS A 111 17.88 -23.43 9.50
CA LYS A 111 17.00 -23.75 10.63
C LYS A 111 17.68 -24.74 11.59
N GLY A 112 17.67 -24.42 12.88
CA GLY A 112 18.35 -25.20 13.93
C GLY A 112 19.84 -24.90 14.10
N GLN A 113 20.46 -24.10 13.25
CA GLN A 113 21.85 -23.70 13.39
C GLN A 113 22.04 -22.79 14.61
N VAL A 114 23.09 -23.05 15.41
CA VAL A 114 23.40 -22.28 16.60
C VAL A 114 23.99 -20.92 16.21
N ILE A 115 23.35 -19.85 16.67
CA ILE A 115 23.74 -18.42 16.49
C ILE A 115 24.68 -18.00 17.61
N ALA A 116 24.30 -18.27 18.86
CA ALA A 116 25.07 -17.91 20.04
C ALA A 116 24.88 -18.96 21.14
N LYS A 117 25.82 -18.97 22.11
CA LYS A 117 25.74 -19.85 23.29
C LYS A 117 25.72 -19.01 24.55
N ILE A 118 24.91 -19.42 25.50
CA ILE A 118 24.82 -18.90 26.86
C ILE A 118 25.68 -19.81 27.75
N ASP A 119 26.16 -19.32 28.86
CA ASP A 119 26.91 -20.10 29.85
C ASP A 119 26.03 -21.26 30.39
N ASP A 120 26.45 -22.48 30.09
CA ASP A 120 25.75 -23.71 30.43
C ASP A 120 26.56 -24.58 31.42
N GLN A 121 27.67 -24.04 32.00
CA GLN A 121 28.60 -24.81 32.82
C GLN A 121 27.90 -25.49 34.02
N SER A 122 27.04 -24.78 34.71
CA SER A 122 26.30 -25.33 35.86
C SER A 122 25.37 -26.46 35.42
N MET A 123 24.64 -26.28 34.31
CA MET A 123 23.73 -27.28 33.78
C MET A 123 24.48 -28.53 33.32
N ARG A 124 25.68 -28.40 32.69
CA ARG A 124 26.53 -29.50 32.31
C ARG A 124 27.00 -30.31 33.52
N LYS A 125 27.33 -29.68 34.66
CA LYS A 125 27.70 -30.38 35.89
C LYS A 125 26.52 -31.18 36.44
N THR A 126 25.32 -30.60 36.46
CA THR A 126 24.09 -31.29 36.88
C THR A 126 23.80 -32.48 35.96
N LEU A 127 23.92 -32.29 34.65
CA LEU A 127 23.74 -33.37 33.66
C LEU A 127 24.73 -34.53 33.87
N ALA A 128 26.02 -34.20 34.15
CA ALA A 128 27.03 -35.24 34.42
C ALA A 128 26.72 -36.04 35.70
N GLN A 129 26.29 -35.35 36.76
CA GLN A 129 25.88 -35.98 38.02
C GLN A 129 24.71 -36.93 37.81
N THR A 130 23.62 -36.46 37.14
CA THR A 130 22.41 -37.25 36.88
C THR A 130 22.73 -38.42 35.94
N THR A 131 23.66 -38.21 34.97
CA THR A 131 24.13 -39.27 34.09
C THR A 131 24.82 -40.43 34.87
N ALA A 132 25.64 -40.05 35.89
CA ALA A 132 26.28 -41.06 36.74
C ALA A 132 25.25 -41.85 37.57
N GLN A 133 24.23 -41.16 38.10
CA GLN A 133 23.14 -41.82 38.84
C GLN A 133 22.32 -42.73 37.93
N TYR A 134 22.00 -42.31 36.71
CA TYR A 134 21.30 -43.14 35.72
C TYR A 134 22.12 -44.42 35.36
N LYS A 135 23.42 -44.28 35.14
CA LYS A 135 24.28 -45.45 34.88
C LYS A 135 24.23 -46.46 35.99
N LEU A 136 24.30 -46.05 37.24
CA LEU A 136 24.19 -46.94 38.38
C LEU A 136 22.81 -47.61 38.43
N ALA A 137 21.74 -46.84 38.22
CA ALA A 137 20.37 -47.40 38.21
C ALA A 137 20.16 -48.36 37.04
N GLN A 138 20.73 -48.07 35.88
CA GLN A 138 20.72 -48.99 34.73
C GLN A 138 21.41 -50.31 35.04
N GLU A 139 22.62 -50.31 35.63
CA GLU A 139 23.32 -51.53 36.06
C GLU A 139 22.52 -52.34 37.07
N MET A 140 21.91 -51.65 38.05
CA MET A 140 21.05 -52.29 39.04
C MET A 140 19.81 -52.98 38.39
N TYR A 141 19.15 -52.23 37.48
CA TYR A 141 18.04 -52.75 36.72
C TYR A 141 18.45 -53.99 35.88
N ASP A 142 19.57 -53.94 35.15
CA ASP A 142 20.04 -55.04 34.33
C ASP A 142 20.36 -56.30 35.15
N ARG A 143 20.94 -56.13 36.35
CA ARG A 143 21.16 -57.21 37.30
C ARG A 143 19.85 -57.83 37.79
N GLN A 144 18.88 -56.99 38.24
CA GLN A 144 17.60 -57.46 38.72
C GLN A 144 16.77 -58.10 37.60
N LYS A 145 16.83 -57.57 36.41
CA LYS A 145 16.19 -58.14 35.22
C LYS A 145 16.75 -59.53 34.90
N ASN A 146 18.08 -59.74 34.89
CA ASN A 146 18.71 -61.01 34.65
C ASN A 146 18.32 -62.03 35.71
N LEU A 147 18.22 -61.71 37.00
CA LEU A 147 17.74 -62.55 38.06
C LEU A 147 16.29 -62.98 37.87
N TRP A 148 15.45 -61.94 37.53
CA TRP A 148 14.01 -62.18 37.31
C TRP A 148 13.75 -63.08 36.09
N ASP A 149 14.47 -62.83 34.99
CA ASP A 149 14.38 -63.70 33.78
C ASP A 149 14.73 -65.15 34.07
N GLN A 150 15.64 -65.40 35.05
CA GLN A 150 16.00 -66.79 35.57
C GLN A 150 15.03 -67.21 36.63
N LYS A 151 13.94 -66.48 36.92
CA LYS A 151 12.97 -66.78 38.00
C LYS A 151 13.60 -66.82 39.39
N ILE A 152 14.67 -66.03 39.59
CA ILE A 152 15.36 -65.87 40.89
C ILE A 152 15.06 -64.39 41.38
N GLY A 153 14.61 -64.26 42.62
CA GLY A 153 14.39 -62.96 43.24
C GLY A 153 12.94 -62.55 43.34
N SER A 154 12.72 -61.31 43.82
CA SER A 154 11.39 -60.72 44.04
C SER A 154 10.97 -59.87 42.89
N GLU A 155 9.73 -60.00 42.41
CA GLU A 155 9.13 -59.12 41.41
C GLU A 155 9.18 -57.67 41.85
N MET A 156 8.95 -57.41 43.14
CA MET A 156 9.01 -56.07 43.72
C MET A 156 10.38 -55.41 43.54
N GLN A 157 11.48 -56.18 43.71
CA GLN A 157 12.85 -55.65 43.51
C GLN A 157 13.11 -55.30 42.07
N TYR A 158 12.65 -56.18 41.13
CA TYR A 158 12.74 -55.89 39.69
C TYR A 158 11.94 -54.66 39.32
N LEU A 159 10.67 -54.53 39.74
CA LEU A 159 9.81 -53.37 39.44
C LEU A 159 10.40 -52.09 40.01
N GLN A 160 10.94 -52.15 41.25
CA GLN A 160 11.57 -50.99 41.87
C GLN A 160 12.82 -50.53 41.14
N ALA A 161 13.69 -51.44 40.70
CA ALA A 161 14.85 -51.12 39.91
C ALA A 161 14.49 -50.55 38.55
N LYS A 162 13.45 -51.12 37.90
CA LYS A 162 12.87 -50.62 36.67
C LYS A 162 12.36 -49.20 36.78
N THR A 163 11.50 -48.94 37.76
CA THR A 163 10.89 -47.62 38.00
C THR A 163 11.96 -46.57 38.29
N ASN A 164 12.96 -46.93 39.13
CA ASN A 164 14.07 -45.99 39.43
C ASN A 164 14.90 -45.65 38.18
N LYS A 165 15.22 -46.65 37.36
CA LYS A 165 15.91 -46.44 36.07
C LYS A 165 15.09 -45.50 35.15
N GLU A 166 13.79 -45.77 34.97
CA GLU A 166 12.90 -44.99 34.12
C GLU A 166 12.73 -43.54 34.62
N ALA A 167 12.65 -43.34 35.92
CA ALA A 167 12.57 -42.01 36.53
C ALA A 167 13.84 -41.19 36.25
N LEU A 168 15.02 -41.80 36.39
CA LEU A 168 16.28 -41.13 36.09
C LEU A 168 16.49 -40.89 34.58
N GLU A 169 16.03 -41.80 33.74
CA GLU A 169 16.03 -41.66 32.29
C GLU A 169 15.22 -40.47 31.83
N ASN A 170 13.98 -40.33 32.35
CA ASN A 170 13.11 -39.20 32.09
C ASN A 170 13.69 -37.86 32.64
N GLY A 171 14.28 -37.91 33.84
CA GLY A 171 14.97 -36.77 34.41
C GLY A 171 16.18 -36.31 33.57
N LEU A 172 16.94 -37.28 33.04
CA LEU A 172 18.08 -37.00 32.17
C LEU A 172 17.65 -36.42 30.80
N ALA A 173 16.53 -36.90 30.25
CA ALA A 173 15.94 -36.32 29.04
C ALA A 173 15.54 -34.83 29.28
N ALA A 174 14.84 -34.54 30.36
CA ALA A 174 14.43 -33.18 30.70
C ALA A 174 15.64 -32.26 30.90
N LEU A 175 16.73 -32.73 31.52
CA LEU A 175 17.95 -31.93 31.67
C LEU A 175 18.67 -31.69 30.32
N LYS A 176 18.60 -32.60 29.38
CA LYS A 176 19.13 -32.40 28.02
C LYS A 176 18.34 -31.33 27.28
N ASP A 177 17.01 -31.34 27.40
CA ASP A 177 16.15 -30.31 26.81
C ASP A 177 16.42 -28.94 27.42
N GLN A 178 16.61 -28.88 28.76
CA GLN A 178 17.00 -27.63 29.42
C GLN A 178 18.37 -27.14 28.97
N LEU A 179 19.33 -28.03 28.74
CA LEU A 179 20.67 -27.68 28.22
C LEU A 179 20.56 -27.08 26.81
N ASP A 180 19.62 -27.57 26.01
CA ASP A 180 19.38 -27.04 24.67
C ASP A 180 18.92 -25.55 24.69
N TYR A 181 18.22 -25.11 25.73
CA TYR A 181 17.83 -23.71 25.90
C TYR A 181 18.98 -22.73 26.03
N PHE A 182 20.20 -23.21 26.36
CA PHE A 182 21.42 -22.40 26.40
C PHE A 182 22.07 -22.24 25.02
N GLN A 183 21.52 -22.90 23.99
CA GLN A 183 21.91 -22.73 22.61
C GLN A 183 20.84 -21.92 21.87
N ILE A 184 21.19 -20.72 21.46
CA ILE A 184 20.30 -19.86 20.69
C ILE A 184 20.39 -20.27 19.23
N LYS A 185 19.30 -20.82 18.69
CA LYS A 185 19.24 -21.41 17.34
C LYS A 185 18.35 -20.60 16.43
N SER A 186 18.68 -20.60 15.12
CA SER A 186 17.79 -20.02 14.12
C SER A 186 16.51 -20.84 13.96
N PRO A 187 15.31 -20.24 14.03
CA PRO A 187 14.05 -20.96 13.80
C PRO A 187 13.75 -21.20 12.31
N ILE A 188 14.42 -20.47 11.40
CA ILE A 188 14.21 -20.50 9.95
C ILE A 188 15.54 -20.56 9.19
N ASN A 189 15.49 -20.92 7.91
CA ASN A 189 16.59 -20.69 6.99
C ASN A 189 16.58 -19.22 6.55
N GLY A 190 17.74 -18.57 6.52
CA GLY A 190 17.77 -17.15 6.12
C GLY A 190 19.12 -16.50 6.32
N THR A 191 19.14 -15.19 6.30
CA THR A 191 20.34 -14.37 6.52
C THR A 191 20.18 -13.56 7.81
N ILE A 192 21.23 -13.48 8.60
CA ILE A 192 21.29 -12.62 9.79
C ILE A 192 21.31 -11.17 9.35
N GLU A 193 20.24 -10.43 9.62
CA GLU A 193 20.13 -9.01 9.29
C GLU A 193 20.62 -8.11 10.43
N ASP A 194 20.33 -8.51 11.67
CA ASP A 194 20.73 -7.77 12.87
C ASP A 194 21.19 -8.75 13.96
N LEU A 195 22.26 -8.36 14.67
CA LEU A 195 22.89 -9.14 15.72
C LEU A 195 23.36 -8.21 16.86
N PRO A 196 22.42 -7.68 17.69
CA PRO A 196 22.73 -6.67 18.70
C PRO A 196 23.53 -7.19 19.88
N VAL A 197 23.84 -8.47 19.93
CA VAL A 197 24.50 -9.12 21.06
C VAL A 197 25.98 -9.34 20.84
N LYS A 198 26.74 -9.34 21.93
CA LYS A 198 28.19 -9.59 21.99
C LYS A 198 28.51 -10.56 23.11
N VAL A 199 29.66 -11.22 23.00
CA VAL A 199 30.21 -12.05 24.08
C VAL A 199 30.37 -11.21 25.35
N GLY A 200 29.95 -11.76 26.49
CA GLY A 200 29.91 -11.09 27.78
C GLY A 200 28.60 -10.36 28.12
N MET A 201 27.71 -10.16 27.16
CA MET A 201 26.38 -9.58 27.42
C MET A 201 25.45 -10.62 28.09
N SER A 202 24.51 -10.10 28.89
CA SER A 202 23.43 -10.93 29.45
C SER A 202 22.32 -11.11 28.43
N ALA A 203 21.92 -12.36 28.18
CA ALA A 203 20.78 -12.72 27.38
C ALA A 203 19.57 -13.03 28.25
N SER A 204 18.36 -12.66 27.79
CA SER A 204 17.11 -12.99 28.45
C SER A 204 15.99 -13.18 27.41
N PRO A 205 14.93 -13.96 27.72
CA PRO A 205 13.81 -14.17 26.82
C PRO A 205 13.07 -12.89 26.37
N ALA A 206 13.28 -11.77 27.07
CA ALA A 206 12.67 -10.48 26.73
C ALA A 206 13.46 -9.71 25.65
N MET A 207 14.71 -10.13 25.31
CA MET A 207 15.60 -9.40 24.42
C MET A 207 15.95 -10.24 23.19
N ALA A 208 15.68 -9.72 22.01
CA ALA A 208 16.05 -10.38 20.77
C ALA A 208 17.58 -10.42 20.62
N VAL A 209 18.10 -11.59 20.24
CA VAL A 209 19.53 -11.84 20.02
C VAL A 209 19.93 -11.64 18.57
N ALA A 210 19.04 -11.96 17.65
CA ALA A 210 19.26 -11.80 16.21
C ALA A 210 17.93 -11.56 15.49
N THR A 211 18.02 -10.98 14.32
CA THR A 211 16.92 -10.97 13.33
C THR A 211 17.35 -11.77 12.12
N VAL A 212 16.57 -12.78 11.76
CA VAL A 212 16.80 -13.65 10.59
C VAL A 212 15.72 -13.39 9.56
N ILE A 213 16.13 -13.09 8.32
CA ILE A 213 15.22 -12.85 7.21
C ILE A 213 15.42 -13.91 6.13
N ASN A 214 14.31 -14.49 5.69
CA ASN A 214 14.29 -15.43 4.57
C ASN A 214 13.92 -14.66 3.29
N PHE A 215 14.87 -14.58 2.36
CA PHE A 215 14.69 -13.97 1.03
C PHE A 215 14.48 -14.99 -0.09
N SER A 216 14.17 -16.25 0.21
CA SER A 216 13.89 -17.24 -0.82
C SER A 216 12.64 -16.91 -1.65
N SER A 217 11.68 -16.28 -1.03
CA SER A 217 10.61 -15.51 -1.64
C SER A 217 10.49 -14.16 -0.92
N VAL A 218 9.94 -13.17 -1.59
CA VAL A 218 9.73 -11.84 -1.04
C VAL A 218 8.30 -11.42 -1.28
N LYS A 219 7.76 -10.63 -0.37
CA LYS A 219 6.42 -10.06 -0.49
C LYS A 219 6.48 -8.54 -0.38
N ILE A 220 5.58 -7.88 -1.08
CA ILE A 220 5.34 -6.46 -0.89
C ILE A 220 4.03 -6.33 -0.12
N VAL A 221 4.06 -5.59 0.96
CA VAL A 221 2.89 -5.29 1.77
C VAL A 221 2.55 -3.82 1.58
N ALA A 222 1.31 -3.55 1.20
CA ALA A 222 0.80 -2.20 1.01
C ALA A 222 -0.54 -2.04 1.74
N ASP A 223 -0.80 -0.82 2.21
CA ASP A 223 -2.06 -0.44 2.83
C ASP A 223 -2.94 0.27 1.80
N VAL A 224 -4.07 -0.33 1.45
CA VAL A 224 -5.03 0.18 0.46
C VAL A 224 -6.23 0.77 1.19
N ALA A 225 -6.69 1.95 0.74
CA ALA A 225 -7.85 2.61 1.36
C ALA A 225 -9.13 1.76 1.26
N GLU A 226 -9.96 1.79 2.30
CA GLU A 226 -11.22 1.04 2.41
C GLU A 226 -12.17 1.27 1.21
N ALA A 227 -12.12 2.46 0.60
CA ALA A 227 -12.93 2.79 -0.57
C ALA A 227 -12.77 1.83 -1.75
N TYR A 228 -11.62 1.13 -1.84
CA TYR A 228 -11.32 0.17 -2.90
C TYR A 228 -11.60 -1.29 -2.54
N ASN A 229 -12.19 -1.54 -1.36
CA ASN A 229 -12.43 -2.91 -0.86
C ASN A 229 -13.30 -3.77 -1.77
N THR A 230 -14.23 -3.16 -2.52
CA THR A 230 -15.11 -3.88 -3.46
C THR A 230 -14.49 -4.10 -4.85
N SER A 231 -13.44 -3.36 -5.18
CA SER A 231 -12.83 -3.37 -6.52
C SER A 231 -11.49 -4.09 -6.58
N ILE A 232 -10.88 -4.40 -5.42
CA ILE A 232 -9.58 -5.08 -5.34
C ILE A 232 -9.73 -6.43 -4.65
N SER A 233 -9.27 -7.48 -5.32
CA SER A 233 -9.41 -8.85 -4.85
C SER A 233 -8.12 -9.66 -5.04
N THR A 234 -8.01 -10.74 -4.26
CA THR A 234 -6.95 -11.73 -4.46
C THR A 234 -6.99 -12.29 -5.89
N GLY A 235 -5.84 -12.31 -6.54
CA GLY A 235 -5.68 -12.76 -7.94
C GLY A 235 -5.65 -11.63 -8.97
N ASP A 236 -5.99 -10.39 -8.61
CA ASP A 236 -5.93 -9.25 -9.51
C ASP A 236 -4.49 -8.98 -9.95
N ALA A 237 -4.35 -8.58 -11.21
CA ALA A 237 -3.05 -8.24 -11.78
C ALA A 237 -2.54 -6.91 -11.20
N VAL A 238 -1.27 -6.88 -10.84
CA VAL A 238 -0.59 -5.71 -10.30
C VAL A 238 0.75 -5.49 -11.01
N SER A 239 1.01 -4.25 -11.41
CA SER A 239 2.34 -3.82 -11.81
C SER A 239 3.06 -3.23 -10.60
N ILE A 240 4.33 -3.57 -10.45
CA ILE A 240 5.18 -3.24 -9.32
C ILE A 240 6.36 -2.44 -9.83
N TRP A 241 6.41 -1.19 -9.48
CA TRP A 241 7.50 -0.30 -9.82
C TRP A 241 8.41 -0.09 -8.61
N PHE A 242 9.71 -0.37 -8.78
CA PHE A 242 10.75 -0.05 -7.81
C PHE A 242 11.51 1.20 -8.24
N PRO A 243 11.26 2.38 -7.63
CA PRO A 243 11.88 3.64 -8.02
C PRO A 243 13.41 3.60 -7.97
N ASP A 244 13.97 3.01 -6.89
CA ASP A 244 15.41 2.94 -6.65
C ASP A 244 16.15 2.05 -7.65
N LEU A 245 15.48 1.00 -8.14
CA LEU A 245 16.03 0.08 -9.13
C LEU A 245 15.70 0.47 -10.57
N ARG A 246 14.73 1.39 -10.76
CA ARG A 246 14.14 1.73 -12.06
C ARG A 246 13.67 0.50 -12.83
N LYS A 247 13.05 -0.44 -12.12
CA LYS A 247 12.55 -1.69 -12.67
C LYS A 247 11.09 -1.89 -12.37
N GLU A 248 10.41 -2.45 -13.35
CA GLU A 248 9.00 -2.83 -13.26
C GLU A 248 8.86 -4.34 -13.34
N TYR A 249 7.99 -4.88 -12.50
CA TYR A 249 7.62 -6.28 -12.47
C TYR A 249 6.11 -6.42 -12.50
N THR A 250 5.62 -7.50 -13.02
CA THR A 250 4.20 -7.84 -12.99
C THR A 250 3.98 -9.06 -12.12
N SER A 251 2.94 -9.03 -11.31
CA SER A 251 2.54 -10.14 -10.45
C SER A 251 1.03 -10.11 -10.25
N LYS A 252 0.55 -10.88 -9.27
CA LYS A 252 -0.85 -10.89 -8.84
C LYS A 252 -0.92 -10.64 -7.34
N ILE A 253 -2.03 -10.08 -6.90
CA ILE A 253 -2.34 -9.95 -5.48
C ILE A 253 -2.45 -11.37 -4.90
N ALA A 254 -1.54 -11.71 -3.99
CA ALA A 254 -1.52 -13.00 -3.31
C ALA A 254 -2.58 -13.06 -2.20
N ASN A 255 -2.77 -11.93 -1.52
CA ASN A 255 -3.75 -11.80 -0.45
C ASN A 255 -4.26 -10.36 -0.37
N ALA A 256 -5.59 -10.20 -0.32
CA ALA A 256 -6.27 -8.96 0.06
C ALA A 256 -6.97 -9.20 1.40
N SER A 257 -6.54 -8.52 2.44
CA SER A 257 -7.05 -8.71 3.79
C SER A 257 -8.52 -8.34 3.90
N LYS A 258 -9.30 -9.16 4.58
CA LYS A 258 -10.69 -8.84 4.95
C LYS A 258 -10.79 -7.95 6.20
N TYR A 259 -9.67 -7.70 6.87
CA TYR A 259 -9.61 -6.85 8.05
C TYR A 259 -9.24 -5.43 7.66
N ILE A 260 -10.09 -4.48 8.05
CA ILE A 260 -9.85 -3.05 7.89
C ILE A 260 -9.25 -2.52 9.18
N THR A 261 -8.09 -1.89 9.09
CA THR A 261 -7.40 -1.26 10.23
C THR A 261 -8.13 0.03 10.62
N PRO A 262 -8.71 0.12 11.84
CA PRO A 262 -9.53 1.28 12.22
C PRO A 262 -8.75 2.61 12.25
N ALA A 263 -7.45 2.55 12.54
CA ALA A 263 -6.61 3.73 12.73
C ALA A 263 -6.44 4.56 11.44
N ASN A 264 -6.34 3.92 10.29
CA ASN A 264 -6.09 4.57 8.99
C ASN A 264 -7.12 4.22 7.91
N ARG A 265 -8.17 3.47 8.24
CA ARG A 265 -9.20 3.05 7.29
C ARG A 265 -8.62 2.39 6.05
N SER A 266 -7.69 1.44 6.24
CA SER A 266 -7.06 0.69 5.17
C SER A 266 -7.11 -0.81 5.41
N PHE A 267 -6.96 -1.60 4.34
CA PHE A 267 -6.74 -3.04 4.40
C PHE A 267 -5.40 -3.39 3.74
N LYS A 268 -4.78 -4.46 4.20
CA LYS A 268 -3.48 -4.90 3.69
C LYS A 268 -3.64 -5.72 2.41
N VAL A 269 -2.81 -5.38 1.44
CA VAL A 269 -2.64 -6.16 0.20
C VAL A 269 -1.21 -6.70 0.18
N GLU A 270 -1.07 -8.00 -0.10
CA GLU A 270 0.22 -8.67 -0.23
C GLU A 270 0.42 -9.15 -1.66
N VAL A 271 1.58 -8.84 -2.20
CA VAL A 271 2.02 -9.28 -3.54
C VAL A 271 3.32 -10.04 -3.40
N ARG A 272 3.37 -11.27 -3.92
CA ARG A 272 4.58 -12.10 -3.85
C ARG A 272 5.41 -11.96 -5.11
N LEU A 273 6.72 -11.95 -4.91
CA LEU A 273 7.75 -11.97 -5.94
C LEU A 273 8.75 -13.09 -5.65
N PRO A 274 9.37 -13.69 -6.68
CA PRO A 274 10.44 -14.66 -6.46
C PRO A 274 11.67 -13.98 -5.83
N GLY A 275 12.25 -14.60 -4.80
CA GLY A 275 13.38 -14.05 -4.04
C GLY A 275 14.73 -14.04 -4.80
N ASN A 276 14.80 -14.67 -5.97
CA ASN A 276 16.00 -14.70 -6.81
C ASN A 276 16.25 -13.37 -7.58
N LEU A 277 15.40 -12.37 -7.39
CA LEU A 277 15.59 -11.05 -7.96
C LEU A 277 16.77 -10.34 -7.27
N LYS A 278 17.78 -10.01 -8.06
CA LYS A 278 19.00 -9.35 -7.56
C LYS A 278 18.71 -7.93 -7.05
N ASN A 279 19.43 -7.54 -6.01
CA ASN A 279 19.43 -6.20 -5.42
C ASN A 279 18.15 -5.81 -4.67
N LEU A 280 17.28 -6.75 -4.31
CA LEU A 280 16.17 -6.49 -3.41
C LEU A 280 16.67 -6.48 -1.96
N LYS A 281 16.16 -5.53 -1.18
CA LYS A 281 16.44 -5.40 0.26
C LYS A 281 15.13 -5.24 1.03
N ALA A 282 15.09 -5.72 2.25
CA ALA A 282 13.95 -5.47 3.14
C ALA A 282 13.71 -3.97 3.30
N ASN A 283 12.44 -3.60 3.45
CA ASN A 283 11.97 -2.22 3.54
C ASN A 283 12.19 -1.35 2.28
N MET A 284 12.60 -1.93 1.15
CA MET A 284 12.57 -1.18 -0.11
C MET A 284 11.16 -0.75 -0.46
N ILE A 285 11.04 0.49 -0.91
CA ILE A 285 9.76 1.05 -1.35
C ILE A 285 9.44 0.51 -2.76
N ALA A 286 8.21 0.04 -2.91
CA ALA A 286 7.63 -0.35 -4.18
C ALA A 286 6.31 0.38 -4.39
N VAL A 287 6.03 0.81 -5.61
CA VAL A 287 4.73 1.35 -6.00
C VAL A 287 3.95 0.25 -6.69
N LEU A 288 2.84 -0.13 -6.09
CA LEU A 288 1.89 -1.10 -6.65
C LEU A 288 0.84 -0.36 -7.46
N ARG A 289 0.81 -0.59 -8.76
CA ARG A 289 -0.24 -0.13 -9.66
C ARG A 289 -1.28 -1.22 -9.81
N ILE A 290 -2.41 -1.04 -9.13
CA ILE A 290 -3.50 -2.02 -9.05
C ILE A 290 -4.65 -1.55 -9.92
N THR A 291 -5.09 -2.38 -10.86
CA THR A 291 -6.28 -2.07 -11.67
C THR A 291 -7.53 -2.28 -10.82
N ASP A 292 -8.24 -1.21 -10.52
CA ASP A 292 -9.45 -1.22 -9.70
C ASP A 292 -10.75 -1.17 -10.53
N TYR A 293 -10.64 -0.79 -11.81
CA TYR A 293 -11.78 -0.77 -12.73
C TYR A 293 -11.36 -1.12 -14.15
N LYS A 294 -12.19 -1.90 -14.84
CA LYS A 294 -11.96 -2.33 -16.22
C LYS A 294 -13.29 -2.40 -16.97
N ASN A 295 -13.36 -1.67 -18.08
CA ASN A 295 -14.49 -1.76 -19.01
C ASN A 295 -13.97 -2.07 -20.43
N PRO A 296 -14.17 -3.29 -20.96
CA PRO A 296 -13.63 -3.70 -22.25
C PRO A 296 -14.30 -3.04 -23.45
N LYS A 297 -15.46 -2.41 -23.26
CA LYS A 297 -16.24 -1.78 -24.33
C LYS A 297 -16.65 -0.36 -23.97
N ALA A 298 -15.76 0.38 -23.34
CA ALA A 298 -16.00 1.77 -22.97
C ALA A 298 -15.98 2.68 -24.19
N ILE A 299 -16.81 3.71 -24.18
CA ILE A 299 -16.62 4.88 -25.03
C ILE A 299 -15.68 5.83 -24.27
N ILE A 300 -14.57 6.17 -24.89
CA ILE A 300 -13.57 7.03 -24.28
C ILE A 300 -13.38 8.31 -25.07
N VAL A 301 -13.11 9.41 -24.35
CA VAL A 301 -12.81 10.73 -24.92
C VAL A 301 -11.63 11.34 -24.19
N LYS A 302 -10.73 12.00 -24.91
CA LYS A 302 -9.66 12.77 -24.30
C LYS A 302 -10.26 13.93 -23.47
N VAL A 303 -9.80 14.09 -22.23
CA VAL A 303 -10.33 15.09 -21.29
C VAL A 303 -10.29 16.50 -21.85
N ASN A 304 -9.25 16.82 -22.66
CA ASN A 304 -9.09 18.14 -23.30
C ASN A 304 -10.14 18.45 -24.39
N LEU A 305 -10.94 17.46 -24.81
CA LEU A 305 -12.04 17.65 -25.76
C LEU A 305 -13.37 17.94 -25.06
N ILE A 306 -13.43 17.68 -23.75
CA ILE A 306 -14.63 17.87 -22.95
C ILE A 306 -14.68 19.32 -22.51
N GLN A 307 -15.78 19.99 -22.85
CA GLN A 307 -16.07 21.35 -22.46
C GLN A 307 -17.26 21.39 -21.49
N ASN A 308 -17.39 22.47 -20.75
CA ASN A 308 -18.46 22.67 -19.79
C ASN A 308 -19.18 23.99 -20.06
N ASP A 309 -20.50 23.97 -19.95
CA ASP A 309 -21.32 25.17 -19.90
C ASP A 309 -22.36 25.07 -18.77
N SER A 310 -23.30 26.00 -18.72
CA SER A 310 -24.33 26.04 -17.68
C SER A 310 -25.25 24.81 -17.65
N LYS A 311 -25.30 24.01 -18.74
CA LYS A 311 -26.12 22.79 -18.85
C LYS A 311 -25.34 21.54 -18.50
N GLY A 312 -24.02 21.59 -18.47
CA GLY A 312 -23.16 20.44 -18.11
C GLY A 312 -21.97 20.26 -19.03
N ALA A 313 -21.35 19.06 -18.92
CA ALA A 313 -20.23 18.65 -19.76
C ALA A 313 -20.72 18.25 -21.16
N TYR A 314 -20.01 18.68 -22.20
CA TYR A 314 -20.33 18.34 -23.58
C TYR A 314 -19.07 18.16 -24.43
N VAL A 315 -19.24 17.51 -25.57
CA VAL A 315 -18.27 17.45 -26.65
C VAL A 315 -18.91 17.90 -27.95
N TYR A 316 -18.10 18.40 -28.89
CA TYR A 316 -18.62 18.66 -30.22
C TYR A 316 -18.59 17.39 -31.06
N VAL A 317 -19.72 17.07 -31.66
CA VAL A 317 -19.87 15.98 -32.65
C VAL A 317 -20.26 16.56 -34.01
N VAL A 318 -19.89 15.89 -35.08
CA VAL A 318 -20.38 16.26 -36.41
C VAL A 318 -21.77 15.66 -36.63
N ALA A 319 -22.73 16.52 -36.91
CA ALA A 319 -24.08 16.15 -37.34
C ALA A 319 -24.28 16.53 -38.79
N ASN A 320 -25.11 15.76 -39.52
CA ASN A 320 -25.52 16.08 -40.88
C ASN A 320 -26.93 16.67 -40.86
N GLU A 321 -27.07 17.96 -41.14
CA GLU A 321 -28.33 18.64 -41.24
C GLU A 321 -28.49 19.25 -42.63
N LYS A 322 -29.56 18.84 -43.32
CA LYS A 322 -29.90 19.33 -44.68
C LYS A 322 -28.73 19.23 -45.69
N GLY A 323 -27.93 18.15 -45.58
CA GLY A 323 -26.77 17.93 -46.43
C GLY A 323 -25.52 18.73 -46.09
N LYS A 324 -25.53 19.48 -44.98
CA LYS A 324 -24.36 20.22 -44.44
C LYS A 324 -23.87 19.57 -43.17
N GLN A 325 -22.57 19.48 -43.07
CA GLN A 325 -21.92 19.00 -41.85
C GLN A 325 -21.78 20.16 -40.87
N ILE A 326 -22.34 19.98 -39.68
CA ILE A 326 -22.35 21.02 -38.63
C ILE A 326 -21.77 20.48 -37.30
N ALA A 327 -21.16 21.35 -36.52
CA ALA A 327 -20.76 21.04 -35.15
C ALA A 327 -21.98 21.13 -34.22
N ARG A 328 -22.28 20.04 -33.53
CA ARG A 328 -23.33 19.98 -32.52
C ARG A 328 -22.75 19.73 -31.14
N LYS A 329 -23.20 20.50 -30.12
CA LYS A 329 -22.93 20.19 -28.73
C LYS A 329 -23.68 18.93 -28.33
N ASN A 330 -22.96 17.90 -27.99
CA ASN A 330 -23.52 16.66 -27.45
C ASN A 330 -23.20 16.57 -25.95
N TYR A 331 -24.21 16.70 -25.09
CA TYR A 331 -24.04 16.64 -23.64
C TYR A 331 -23.78 15.22 -23.20
N ILE A 332 -22.79 15.05 -22.33
CA ILE A 332 -22.28 13.77 -21.93
C ILE A 332 -22.33 13.57 -20.41
N THR A 333 -22.47 12.31 -19.99
CA THR A 333 -22.23 11.91 -18.61
C THR A 333 -20.89 11.23 -18.52
N GLN A 334 -19.94 11.86 -17.82
CA GLN A 334 -18.61 11.28 -17.61
C GLN A 334 -18.66 10.16 -16.58
N GLY A 335 -17.87 9.13 -16.80
CA GLY A 335 -17.52 8.10 -15.83
C GLY A 335 -16.18 8.39 -15.15
N MET A 336 -15.36 7.36 -15.02
CA MET A 336 -14.00 7.50 -14.49
C MET A 336 -13.08 8.20 -15.48
N THR A 337 -12.10 8.90 -14.94
CA THR A 337 -11.04 9.58 -15.72
C THR A 337 -9.69 9.05 -15.28
N TYR A 338 -8.87 8.66 -16.26
CA TYR A 338 -7.53 8.14 -16.01
C TYR A 338 -6.58 8.48 -17.16
N ASN A 339 -5.36 8.90 -16.85
CA ASN A 339 -4.31 9.25 -17.84
C ASN A 339 -4.78 10.18 -18.96
N GLY A 340 -5.57 11.21 -18.61
CA GLY A 340 -6.06 12.20 -19.59
C GLY A 340 -7.20 11.72 -20.48
N ILE A 341 -7.77 10.55 -20.20
CA ILE A 341 -8.90 9.93 -20.91
C ILE A 341 -10.06 9.80 -19.94
N ALA A 342 -11.27 10.17 -20.39
CA ALA A 342 -12.50 10.01 -19.63
C ALA A 342 -13.39 8.93 -20.30
N GLU A 343 -13.94 8.04 -19.48
CA GLU A 343 -15.02 7.16 -19.89
C GLU A 343 -16.30 7.96 -20.02
N ILE A 344 -17.08 7.72 -21.06
CA ILE A 344 -18.38 8.34 -21.27
C ILE A 344 -19.48 7.30 -21.05
N LYS A 345 -20.32 7.53 -20.05
CA LYS A 345 -21.41 6.62 -19.71
C LYS A 345 -22.66 6.86 -20.57
N ASN A 346 -22.96 8.11 -20.87
CA ASN A 346 -24.10 8.51 -21.68
C ASN A 346 -23.76 9.72 -22.55
N GLY A 347 -24.48 9.88 -23.65
CA GLY A 347 -24.39 11.04 -24.52
C GLY A 347 -23.57 10.80 -25.80
N LEU A 348 -22.91 9.66 -25.96
CA LEU A 348 -22.22 9.28 -27.19
C LEU A 348 -22.59 7.87 -27.60
N SER A 349 -22.63 7.64 -28.91
CA SER A 349 -22.87 6.35 -29.53
C SER A 349 -21.67 5.91 -30.37
N VAL A 350 -21.54 4.58 -30.51
CA VAL A 350 -20.52 4.01 -31.40
C VAL A 350 -20.77 4.49 -32.82
N GLY A 351 -19.76 5.05 -33.43
CA GLY A 351 -19.83 5.60 -34.79
C GLY A 351 -19.96 7.13 -34.85
N ASP A 352 -20.26 7.81 -33.73
CA ASP A 352 -20.26 9.27 -33.67
C ASP A 352 -18.88 9.81 -34.05
N GLN A 353 -18.84 10.97 -34.69
CA GLN A 353 -17.61 11.69 -35.07
C GLN A 353 -17.40 12.87 -34.12
N ILE A 354 -16.43 12.73 -33.19
CA ILE A 354 -16.08 13.78 -32.27
C ILE A 354 -15.06 14.71 -32.93
N ILE A 355 -15.25 16.02 -32.79
CA ILE A 355 -14.29 17.02 -33.23
C ILE A 355 -13.10 17.00 -32.28
N SER A 356 -11.93 16.58 -32.77
CA SER A 356 -10.70 16.42 -32.00
C SER A 356 -9.73 17.58 -32.11
N VAL A 357 -9.82 18.38 -33.20
CA VAL A 357 -9.04 19.59 -33.42
C VAL A 357 -9.94 20.67 -33.98
N GLY A 358 -9.73 21.92 -33.55
CA GLY A 358 -10.55 23.06 -33.97
C GLY A 358 -11.81 23.29 -33.13
N GLN A 359 -11.97 22.56 -32.02
CA GLN A 359 -13.14 22.66 -31.12
C GLN A 359 -13.17 23.98 -30.30
N LEU A 360 -12.02 24.65 -30.14
CA LEU A 360 -11.96 25.90 -29.37
C LEU A 360 -12.56 27.04 -30.20
N GLY A 361 -13.57 27.70 -29.64
CA GLY A 361 -14.27 28.79 -30.33
C GLY A 361 -15.39 28.35 -31.27
N LEU A 362 -15.68 27.04 -31.39
CA LEU A 362 -16.87 26.58 -32.11
C LEU A 362 -18.15 26.99 -31.38
N SER A 363 -19.14 27.43 -32.15
CA SER A 363 -20.51 27.61 -31.68
C SER A 363 -21.39 26.45 -32.15
N ASP A 364 -22.46 26.14 -31.41
CA ASP A 364 -23.41 25.12 -31.80
C ASP A 364 -24.06 25.46 -33.14
N GLY A 365 -24.12 24.52 -34.08
CA GLY A 365 -24.69 24.70 -35.40
C GLY A 365 -23.78 25.30 -36.47
N VAL A 366 -22.51 25.59 -36.18
CA VAL A 366 -21.55 26.11 -37.17
C VAL A 366 -21.19 25.01 -38.17
N GLN A 367 -21.18 25.38 -39.46
CA GLN A 367 -20.77 24.47 -40.53
C GLN A 367 -19.28 24.13 -40.42
N VAL A 368 -18.95 22.84 -40.49
CA VAL A 368 -17.56 22.33 -40.40
C VAL A 368 -17.20 21.53 -41.63
N LYS A 369 -15.90 21.43 -41.86
CA LYS A 369 -15.31 20.59 -42.91
C LYS A 369 -14.09 19.87 -42.32
N PHE A 370 -13.95 18.58 -42.60
CA PHE A 370 -12.86 17.71 -42.13
C PHE A 370 -12.32 16.82 -43.22
#